data_5d595afcd19b6902971df15892ab1bcf
#
_entry.id   5d595afcd19b6902971df15892ab1bcf
#
_cell.length_a   1.000
_cell.length_b   1.000
_cell.length_c   1.000
_cell.angle_alpha   90.00
_cell.angle_beta   90.00
_cell.angle_gamma   90.00
#
_symmetry.space_group_name_H-M   'P 1'
#
loop_
_entity.id
_entity.type
_entity.pdbx_description
1 polymer ?
#
loop_
_entity_poly.entity_id
_entity_poly.type
_entity_poly.pdbx_seq_one_letter_code
_entity_poly.pdbx_strand_id
1 'polypeptide(L)'
;MKHILGSCVLAGLFLFCACDDTLDTKVTWQIGDSDTWRVPELAQGVLYKAYNGIANRPDCFEDNFLDCATDNAVTNLRSSSVYKLNMGGMTAFNNPIGNWSNAYNMLNYVNSFLENGLTDQVQYNRTDPEVDKQIKLRLEGESYFLRAWWHFELLKMYGGKAKNGKALGIPLADHFISQDEAAQNGEFLRPTYQATVDFIVNDLNNAIE
;
A
#
# COMPACT_ATOMS: atom_id res chain seq x y z
N MET A 1 4.60 62.79 -29.04
CA MET A 1 5.36 61.72 -28.38
C MET A 1 4.83 61.35 -26.97
N LYS A 2 4.27 62.28 -26.18
CA LYS A 2 3.75 61.97 -24.83
C LYS A 2 2.49 61.09 -24.80
N HIS A 3 1.66 61.08 -25.83
CA HIS A 3 0.42 60.28 -25.90
C HIS A 3 0.64 58.84 -26.38
N ILE A 4 1.73 58.55 -27.08
CA ILE A 4 2.07 57.18 -27.53
C ILE A 4 2.64 56.37 -26.39
N LEU A 5 3.40 56.98 -25.48
CA LEU A 5 3.94 56.27 -24.29
C LEU A 5 2.82 55.87 -23.32
N GLY A 6 1.80 56.70 -23.14
CA GLY A 6 0.66 56.35 -22.26
C GLY A 6 -0.19 55.19 -22.77
N SER A 7 -0.36 55.06 -24.10
CA SER A 7 -1.11 53.99 -24.73
C SER A 7 -0.40 52.64 -24.63
N CYS A 8 0.94 52.61 -24.72
CA CYS A 8 1.73 51.37 -24.57
C CYS A 8 1.76 50.87 -23.13
N VAL A 9 1.75 51.75 -22.12
CA VAL A 9 1.68 51.35 -20.71
C VAL A 9 0.33 50.77 -20.34
N LEU A 10 -0.78 51.33 -20.89
CA LEU A 10 -2.12 50.79 -20.64
C LEU A 10 -2.36 49.43 -21.32
N ALA A 11 -1.80 49.20 -22.51
CA ALA A 11 -1.86 47.93 -23.21
C ALA A 11 -1.02 46.84 -22.52
N GLY A 12 0.08 47.21 -21.85
CA GLY A 12 0.93 46.27 -21.07
C GLY A 12 0.29 45.77 -19.77
N LEU A 13 -0.62 46.57 -19.17
CA LEU A 13 -1.29 46.13 -17.92
C LEU A 13 -2.41 45.09 -18.13
N PHE A 14 -2.95 44.98 -19.34
CA PHE A 14 -3.98 44.00 -19.66
C PHE A 14 -3.44 42.59 -20.00
N LEU A 15 -2.12 42.42 -20.15
CA LEU A 15 -1.50 41.15 -20.48
C LEU A 15 -1.20 40.25 -19.26
N PHE A 16 -1.41 40.75 -18.03
CA PHE A 16 -1.17 39.96 -16.81
C PHE A 16 -2.44 39.36 -16.17
N CYS A 17 -3.61 39.53 -16.76
CA CYS A 17 -4.87 39.01 -16.24
C CYS A 17 -5.38 37.77 -17.00
N ALA A 18 -4.53 37.06 -17.72
CA ALA A 18 -4.98 35.87 -18.43
C ALA A 18 -4.26 34.65 -17.93
N CYS A 19 -5.02 33.65 -17.50
CA CYS A 19 -4.66 32.25 -17.30
C CYS A 19 -4.33 31.79 -15.87
N ASP A 20 -5.20 32.01 -14.90
CA ASP A 20 -5.21 31.15 -13.71
C ASP A 20 -6.15 29.94 -13.89
N ASP A 21 -7.19 30.10 -14.72
CA ASP A 21 -8.25 29.08 -14.84
C ASP A 21 -8.01 28.04 -15.97
N THR A 22 -7.03 28.31 -16.86
CA THR A 22 -6.78 27.42 -18.03
C THR A 22 -5.77 26.31 -17.74
N LEU A 23 -5.04 26.39 -16.63
CA LEU A 23 -4.05 25.39 -16.23
C LEU A 23 -4.65 24.32 -15.30
N ASP A 24 -5.80 24.57 -14.69
CA ASP A 24 -6.57 23.62 -13.90
C ASP A 24 -7.52 22.78 -14.77
N THR A 25 -6.98 22.19 -15.83
CA THR A 25 -7.73 21.16 -16.55
C THR A 25 -7.92 19.97 -15.61
N LYS A 26 -9.16 19.80 -15.11
CA LYS A 26 -9.54 18.56 -14.44
C LYS A 26 -9.22 17.42 -15.38
N VAL A 27 -8.29 16.58 -14.97
CA VAL A 27 -7.90 15.37 -15.71
C VAL A 27 -9.08 14.42 -15.68
N THR A 28 -9.96 14.50 -16.66
CA THR A 28 -11.23 13.74 -16.72
C THR A 28 -11.05 12.25 -16.98
N TRP A 29 -9.83 11.80 -17.29
CA TRP A 29 -9.48 10.40 -17.55
C TRP A 29 -8.77 9.73 -16.36
N GLN A 30 -8.49 10.46 -15.28
CA GLN A 30 -7.99 9.91 -14.02
C GLN A 30 -9.08 10.02 -12.95
N ILE A 31 -9.33 8.94 -12.23
CA ILE A 31 -10.20 8.94 -11.06
C ILE A 31 -9.47 9.71 -9.96
N GLY A 32 -10.04 10.83 -9.53
CA GLY A 32 -9.50 11.64 -8.44
C GLY A 32 -9.66 10.90 -7.09
N ASP A 33 -8.84 11.26 -6.13
CA ASP A 33 -8.91 10.69 -4.77
C ASP A 33 -10.30 10.90 -4.14
N SER A 34 -10.87 12.10 -4.33
CA SER A 34 -12.23 12.41 -3.85
C SER A 34 -13.33 11.54 -4.48
N ASP A 35 -13.15 11.06 -5.70
CA ASP A 35 -14.13 10.22 -6.39
C ASP A 35 -13.98 8.77 -5.96
N THR A 36 -12.76 8.31 -5.66
CA THR A 36 -12.48 6.99 -5.13
C THR A 36 -13.29 6.71 -3.86
N TRP A 37 -13.36 7.69 -2.95
CA TRP A 37 -14.05 7.54 -1.67
C TRP A 37 -15.53 7.95 -1.68
N ARG A 38 -16.11 8.26 -2.85
CA ARG A 38 -17.55 8.50 -3.02
C ARG A 38 -18.29 7.38 -3.73
N VAL A 39 -17.55 6.56 -4.45
CA VAL A 39 -18.08 5.44 -5.24
C VAL A 39 -17.72 4.14 -4.53
N PRO A 40 -18.70 3.40 -3.99
CA PRO A 40 -18.47 2.20 -3.18
C PRO A 40 -17.60 1.14 -3.87
N GLU A 41 -17.80 0.95 -5.18
CA GLU A 41 -17.06 -0.03 -5.97
C GLU A 41 -15.57 0.37 -6.12
N LEU A 42 -15.29 1.67 -6.20
CA LEU A 42 -13.91 2.18 -6.25
C LEU A 42 -13.24 2.04 -4.88
N ALA A 43 -13.95 2.38 -3.80
CA ALA A 43 -13.47 2.21 -2.44
C ALA A 43 -13.12 0.74 -2.15
N GLN A 44 -14.03 -0.20 -2.49
CA GLN A 44 -13.73 -1.64 -2.38
C GLN A 44 -12.57 -2.06 -3.26
N GLY A 45 -12.44 -1.45 -4.45
CA GLY A 45 -11.33 -1.70 -5.37
C GLY A 45 -9.96 -1.43 -4.75
N VAL A 46 -9.86 -0.44 -3.84
CA VAL A 46 -8.63 -0.17 -3.08
C VAL A 46 -8.28 -1.35 -2.18
N LEU A 47 -9.25 -1.88 -1.42
CA LEU A 47 -9.04 -3.06 -0.57
C LEU A 47 -8.72 -4.31 -1.39
N TYR A 48 -9.42 -4.53 -2.52
CA TYR A 48 -9.18 -5.67 -3.40
C TYR A 48 -7.78 -5.66 -4.02
N LYS A 49 -7.11 -4.50 -4.09
CA LYS A 49 -5.72 -4.44 -4.49
C LYS A 49 -4.81 -5.21 -3.54
N ALA A 50 -5.10 -5.16 -2.23
CA ALA A 50 -4.36 -5.91 -1.22
C ALA A 50 -4.60 -7.43 -1.34
N TYR A 51 -5.81 -7.86 -1.69
CA TYR A 51 -6.09 -9.28 -2.02
C TYR A 51 -5.32 -9.75 -3.26
N ASN A 52 -5.29 -8.94 -4.31
CA ASN A 52 -4.56 -9.26 -5.53
C ASN A 52 -3.06 -9.47 -5.28
N GLY A 53 -2.49 -8.74 -4.32
CA GLY A 53 -1.10 -8.91 -3.92
C GLY A 53 -0.79 -10.30 -3.37
N ILE A 54 -1.78 -11.02 -2.82
CA ILE A 54 -1.60 -12.38 -2.27
C ILE A 54 -1.25 -13.38 -3.38
N ALA A 55 -1.89 -13.27 -4.55
CA ALA A 55 -1.67 -14.19 -5.67
C ALA A 55 -0.26 -14.10 -6.27
N ASN A 56 0.42 -12.97 -6.08
CA ASN A 56 1.76 -12.73 -6.65
C ASN A 56 2.88 -13.14 -5.68
N ARG A 57 2.76 -14.29 -5.03
CA ARG A 57 3.77 -14.78 -4.10
C ARG A 57 4.57 -15.95 -4.67
N PRO A 58 5.89 -16.02 -4.36
CA PRO A 58 6.76 -17.08 -4.88
C PRO A 58 6.36 -18.50 -4.45
N ASP A 59 5.61 -18.64 -3.38
CA ASP A 59 5.26 -19.92 -2.75
C ASP A 59 3.91 -20.51 -3.19
N CYS A 60 3.13 -19.78 -4.02
CA CYS A 60 1.74 -20.17 -4.25
C CYS A 60 1.34 -20.46 -5.69
N PHE A 61 1.66 -19.59 -6.67
CA PHE A 61 0.86 -19.63 -7.90
C PHE A 61 1.59 -19.26 -9.19
N GLU A 62 2.86 -18.92 -9.17
CA GLU A 62 3.58 -18.51 -10.37
C GLU A 62 4.85 -19.34 -10.52
N ASP A 63 4.87 -20.46 -11.14
CA ASP A 63 6.07 -21.23 -11.54
C ASP A 63 7.24 -21.27 -10.52
N ASN A 64 7.02 -20.76 -9.30
CA ASN A 64 7.96 -20.57 -8.24
C ASN A 64 7.62 -21.43 -7.02
N PHE A 65 7.61 -22.71 -7.20
CA PHE A 65 7.41 -23.65 -6.09
C PHE A 65 8.61 -23.61 -5.16
N LEU A 66 8.43 -23.22 -3.89
CA LEU A 66 9.51 -23.14 -2.90
C LEU A 66 10.21 -24.48 -2.66
N ASP A 67 9.55 -25.60 -2.92
CA ASP A 67 10.18 -26.91 -2.88
C ASP A 67 11.39 -27.03 -3.81
N CYS A 68 11.39 -26.26 -4.93
CA CYS A 68 12.54 -26.20 -5.82
C CYS A 68 13.73 -25.39 -5.26
N ALA A 69 13.57 -24.76 -4.10
CA ALA A 69 14.66 -24.15 -3.34
C ALA A 69 15.28 -25.10 -2.30
N THR A 70 14.73 -26.31 -2.19
CA THR A 70 15.16 -27.36 -1.26
C THR A 70 15.64 -28.58 -2.03
N ASP A 71 15.89 -29.69 -1.34
CA ASP A 71 16.21 -30.98 -1.91
C ASP A 71 14.98 -31.80 -2.36
N ASN A 72 13.76 -31.31 -2.08
CA ASN A 72 12.51 -32.00 -2.42
C ASN A 72 12.16 -31.95 -3.91
N ALA A 73 12.56 -30.89 -4.60
CA ALA A 73 12.26 -30.73 -6.02
C ALA A 73 13.34 -29.95 -6.76
N VAL A 74 13.32 -30.05 -8.10
CA VAL A 74 14.23 -29.28 -8.98
C VAL A 74 13.44 -28.57 -10.05
N THR A 75 13.92 -27.40 -10.46
CA THR A 75 13.38 -26.68 -11.62
C THR A 75 14.41 -26.64 -12.74
N ASN A 76 13.94 -26.74 -13.99
CA ASN A 76 14.77 -26.54 -15.18
C ASN A 76 14.88 -25.04 -15.57
N LEU A 77 14.05 -24.18 -14.95
CA LEU A 77 14.03 -22.73 -15.21
C LEU A 77 15.12 -22.02 -14.41
N ARG A 78 16.34 -21.93 -14.97
CA ARG A 78 17.51 -21.30 -14.32
C ARG A 78 17.34 -19.80 -14.02
N SER A 79 16.43 -19.11 -14.70
CA SER A 79 16.13 -17.70 -14.45
C SER A 79 15.19 -17.50 -13.26
N SER A 80 14.53 -18.53 -12.76
CA SER A 80 13.56 -18.42 -11.67
C SER A 80 14.21 -17.97 -10.36
N SER A 81 13.42 -17.30 -9.51
CA SER A 81 13.85 -16.82 -8.20
C SER A 81 14.21 -17.98 -7.27
N VAL A 82 13.43 -19.08 -7.31
CA VAL A 82 13.68 -20.26 -6.47
C VAL A 82 14.94 -21.00 -6.89
N TYR A 83 15.27 -21.08 -8.18
CA TYR A 83 16.55 -21.63 -8.64
C TYR A 83 17.73 -20.80 -8.10
N LYS A 84 17.64 -19.47 -8.19
CA LYS A 84 18.67 -18.58 -7.64
C LYS A 84 18.83 -18.75 -6.13
N LEU A 85 17.72 -18.93 -5.40
CA LEU A 85 17.73 -19.21 -3.96
C LEU A 85 18.44 -20.53 -3.64
N ASN A 86 18.08 -21.62 -4.35
CA ASN A 86 18.71 -22.94 -4.22
C ASN A 86 20.22 -22.89 -4.45
N MET A 87 20.65 -22.12 -5.44
CA MET A 87 22.07 -21.91 -5.78
C MET A 87 22.82 -20.98 -4.83
N GLY A 88 22.23 -20.60 -3.70
CA GLY A 88 22.87 -19.71 -2.71
C GLY A 88 22.84 -18.22 -3.10
N GLY A 89 21.93 -17.81 -3.98
CA GLY A 89 21.81 -16.43 -4.45
C GLY A 89 21.23 -15.43 -3.44
N MET A 90 20.87 -15.87 -2.23
CA MET A 90 20.40 -14.98 -1.17
C MET A 90 21.59 -14.26 -0.52
N THR A 91 21.52 -12.96 -0.45
CA THR A 91 22.51 -12.11 0.23
C THR A 91 21.81 -11.04 1.05
N ALA A 92 22.58 -10.29 1.88
CA ALA A 92 22.06 -9.16 2.65
C ALA A 92 21.45 -8.04 1.75
N PHE A 93 21.84 -7.97 0.48
CA PHE A 93 21.40 -6.95 -0.48
C PHE A 93 20.46 -7.49 -1.55
N ASN A 94 20.31 -8.81 -1.65
CA ASN A 94 19.49 -9.46 -2.66
C ASN A 94 18.76 -10.65 -2.07
N ASN A 95 17.45 -10.54 -2.01
CA ASN A 95 16.56 -11.66 -1.71
C ASN A 95 15.80 -12.03 -2.98
N PRO A 96 16.12 -13.15 -3.66
CA PRO A 96 15.47 -13.56 -4.91
C PRO A 96 13.96 -13.76 -4.81
N ILE A 97 13.46 -14.08 -3.63
CA ILE A 97 12.03 -14.29 -3.33
C ILE A 97 11.46 -13.14 -2.48
N GLY A 98 12.20 -12.02 -2.39
CA GLY A 98 11.81 -10.88 -1.56
C GLY A 98 10.54 -10.19 -2.05
N ASN A 99 9.67 -9.87 -1.11
CA ASN A 99 8.40 -9.19 -1.38
C ASN A 99 8.22 -7.91 -0.54
N TRP A 100 9.32 -7.30 -0.09
CA TRP A 100 9.29 -6.15 0.82
C TRP A 100 8.44 -4.99 0.29
N SER A 101 8.82 -4.46 -0.87
CA SER A 101 8.16 -3.28 -1.43
C SER A 101 6.69 -3.55 -1.77
N ASN A 102 6.37 -4.73 -2.34
CA ASN A 102 5.00 -5.07 -2.65
C ASN A 102 4.16 -5.22 -1.37
N ALA A 103 4.67 -5.88 -0.33
CA ALA A 103 3.95 -6.06 0.92
C ALA A 103 3.63 -4.71 1.61
N TYR A 104 4.58 -3.77 1.68
CA TYR A 104 4.32 -2.44 2.23
C TYR A 104 3.38 -1.61 1.35
N ASN A 105 3.41 -1.77 0.03
CA ASN A 105 2.41 -1.16 -0.84
C ASN A 105 1.00 -1.71 -0.56
N MET A 106 0.87 -3.03 -0.33
CA MET A 106 -0.42 -3.64 0.02
C MET A 106 -0.91 -3.16 1.39
N LEU A 107 -0.03 -3.06 2.37
CA LEU A 107 -0.34 -2.48 3.68
C LEU A 107 -0.82 -1.03 3.55
N ASN A 108 -0.22 -0.26 2.67
CA ASN A 108 -0.64 1.12 2.44
C ASN A 108 -2.03 1.21 1.81
N TYR A 109 -2.39 0.29 0.90
CA TYR A 109 -3.77 0.20 0.38
C TYR A 109 -4.77 -0.19 1.47
N VAL A 110 -4.44 -1.15 2.35
CA VAL A 110 -5.29 -1.54 3.47
C VAL A 110 -5.50 -0.37 4.43
N ASN A 111 -4.44 0.32 4.82
CA ASN A 111 -4.53 1.46 5.73
C ASN A 111 -5.31 2.63 5.11
N SER A 112 -5.07 2.93 3.82
CA SER A 112 -5.86 3.93 3.10
C SER A 112 -7.35 3.59 3.09
N PHE A 113 -7.69 2.31 2.96
CA PHE A 113 -9.09 1.87 3.03
C PHE A 113 -9.65 2.00 4.46
N LEU A 114 -8.92 1.59 5.49
CA LEU A 114 -9.35 1.74 6.90
C LEU A 114 -9.63 3.21 7.26
N GLU A 115 -8.82 4.15 6.75
CA GLU A 115 -8.98 5.57 7.04
C GLU A 115 -10.12 6.23 6.26
N ASN A 116 -10.37 5.80 5.02
CA ASN A 116 -11.26 6.54 4.12
C ASN A 116 -12.48 5.72 3.65
N GLY A 117 -12.34 4.40 3.52
CA GLY A 117 -13.37 3.53 2.94
C GLY A 117 -14.54 3.22 3.87
N LEU A 118 -14.38 3.45 5.18
CA LEU A 118 -15.40 3.15 6.20
C LEU A 118 -16.16 4.40 6.69
N THR A 119 -15.84 5.56 6.13
CA THR A 119 -16.46 6.84 6.49
C THR A 119 -17.91 6.94 6.00
N ASP A 120 -18.65 7.91 6.54
CA ASP A 120 -20.04 8.17 6.12
C ASP A 120 -20.18 8.69 4.68
N GLN A 121 -19.06 9.12 4.07
CA GLN A 121 -19.04 9.54 2.67
C GLN A 121 -19.21 8.36 1.71
N VAL A 122 -18.81 7.16 2.12
CA VAL A 122 -18.93 5.92 1.34
C VAL A 122 -20.18 5.19 1.80
N GLN A 123 -21.17 5.07 0.91
CA GLN A 123 -22.42 4.34 1.19
C GLN A 123 -22.48 3.09 0.31
N TYR A 124 -22.20 1.94 0.91
CA TYR A 124 -22.26 0.62 0.25
C TYR A 124 -23.69 0.16 -0.01
N ASN A 125 -24.63 0.63 0.82
CA ASN A 125 -26.07 0.46 0.59
C ASN A 125 -26.79 1.78 0.88
N ARG A 126 -27.36 2.41 -0.15
CA ARG A 126 -28.06 3.70 -0.04
C ARG A 126 -29.52 3.56 0.41
N THR A 127 -30.07 2.37 0.38
CA THR A 127 -31.50 2.12 0.67
C THR A 127 -31.72 1.60 2.07
N ASP A 128 -30.76 0.89 2.65
CA ASP A 128 -30.86 0.29 3.98
C ASP A 128 -29.59 0.60 4.79
N PRO A 129 -29.68 1.52 5.78
CA PRO A 129 -28.53 1.89 6.62
C PRO A 129 -27.97 0.75 7.47
N GLU A 130 -28.82 -0.22 7.88
CA GLU A 130 -28.32 -1.35 8.65
C GLU A 130 -27.51 -2.31 7.79
N VAL A 131 -27.93 -2.54 6.56
CA VAL A 131 -27.16 -3.31 5.58
C VAL A 131 -25.85 -2.58 5.24
N ASP A 132 -25.87 -1.25 5.09
CA ASP A 132 -24.65 -0.45 4.88
C ASP A 132 -23.65 -0.66 6.02
N LYS A 133 -24.11 -0.57 7.26
CA LYS A 133 -23.32 -0.80 8.46
C LYS A 133 -22.72 -2.21 8.49
N GLN A 134 -23.50 -3.24 8.18
CA GLN A 134 -23.02 -4.63 8.15
C GLN A 134 -21.94 -4.83 7.07
N ILE A 135 -22.09 -4.20 5.92
CA ILE A 135 -21.06 -4.23 4.88
C ILE A 135 -19.78 -3.56 5.36
N LYS A 136 -19.86 -2.38 6.01
CA LYS A 136 -18.70 -1.68 6.58
C LYS A 136 -17.98 -2.52 7.63
N LEU A 137 -18.70 -3.12 8.58
CA LEU A 137 -18.12 -4.01 9.59
C LEU A 137 -17.39 -5.19 8.96
N ARG A 138 -17.99 -5.83 7.95
CA ARG A 138 -17.34 -6.92 7.22
C ARG A 138 -16.05 -6.45 6.53
N LEU A 139 -16.08 -5.32 5.82
CA LEU A 139 -14.92 -4.78 5.12
C LEU A 139 -13.84 -4.30 6.09
N GLU A 140 -14.21 -3.82 7.27
CA GLU A 140 -13.29 -3.50 8.36
C GLU A 140 -12.56 -4.74 8.86
N GLY A 141 -13.30 -5.81 9.17
CA GLY A 141 -12.73 -7.10 9.57
C GLY A 141 -11.80 -7.69 8.50
N GLU A 142 -12.21 -7.65 7.22
CA GLU A 142 -11.37 -8.05 6.09
C GLU A 142 -10.06 -7.23 6.04
N SER A 143 -10.13 -5.93 6.33
CA SER A 143 -8.96 -5.03 6.31
C SER A 143 -7.99 -5.35 7.43
N TYR A 144 -8.47 -5.57 8.66
CA TYR A 144 -7.62 -5.99 9.78
C TYR A 144 -6.98 -7.35 9.52
N PHE A 145 -7.73 -8.30 8.96
CA PHE A 145 -7.18 -9.60 8.57
C PHE A 145 -6.06 -9.44 7.53
N LEU A 146 -6.26 -8.67 6.47
CA LEU A 146 -5.24 -8.43 5.45
C LEU A 146 -4.01 -7.73 6.01
N ARG A 147 -4.19 -6.75 6.91
CA ARG A 147 -3.08 -6.06 7.56
C ARG A 147 -2.25 -7.00 8.42
N ALA A 148 -2.89 -7.84 9.21
CA ALA A 148 -2.24 -8.88 9.99
C ALA A 148 -1.48 -9.86 9.09
N TRP A 149 -2.11 -10.31 8.02
CA TRP A 149 -1.54 -11.28 7.08
C TRP A 149 -0.28 -10.74 6.39
N TRP A 150 -0.31 -9.50 5.90
CA TRP A 150 0.86 -8.90 5.25
C TRP A 150 2.01 -8.65 6.22
N HIS A 151 1.73 -8.25 7.47
CA HIS A 151 2.75 -8.14 8.50
C HIS A 151 3.34 -9.51 8.87
N PHE A 152 2.52 -10.55 8.93
CA PHE A 152 2.99 -11.91 9.18
C PHE A 152 3.91 -12.42 8.07
N GLU A 153 3.57 -12.19 6.80
CA GLU A 153 4.42 -12.53 5.67
C GLU A 153 5.77 -11.81 5.72
N LEU A 154 5.75 -10.52 6.03
CA LEU A 154 6.97 -9.74 6.22
C LEU A 154 7.79 -10.27 7.41
N LEU A 155 7.15 -10.59 8.53
CA LEU A 155 7.83 -11.09 9.72
C LEU A 155 8.51 -12.44 9.47
N LYS A 156 7.85 -13.37 8.77
CA LYS A 156 8.43 -14.66 8.38
C LYS A 156 9.71 -14.50 7.57
N MET A 157 9.72 -13.54 6.65
CA MET A 157 10.80 -13.38 5.69
C MET A 157 11.92 -12.49 6.21
N TYR A 158 11.60 -11.46 6.98
CA TYR A 158 12.52 -10.40 7.37
C TYR A 158 12.74 -10.24 8.87
N GLY A 159 11.98 -10.97 9.70
CA GLY A 159 12.26 -11.07 11.14
C GLY A 159 13.67 -11.62 11.39
N GLY A 160 14.35 -11.13 12.42
CA GLY A 160 15.75 -11.53 12.62
C GLY A 160 16.33 -11.13 13.96
N LYS A 161 17.64 -11.05 14.03
CA LYS A 161 18.40 -10.66 15.23
C LYS A 161 19.29 -9.48 14.95
N ALA A 162 19.33 -8.52 15.88
CA ALA A 162 20.33 -7.46 15.90
C ALA A 162 21.72 -8.03 16.29
N LYS A 163 22.77 -7.22 16.08
CA LYS A 163 24.17 -7.60 16.48
C LYS A 163 24.29 -7.97 17.95
N ASN A 164 23.49 -7.40 18.84
CA ASN A 164 23.46 -7.69 20.26
C ASN A 164 22.61 -8.93 20.62
N GLY A 165 22.14 -9.71 19.63
CA GLY A 165 21.33 -10.90 19.82
C GLY A 165 19.83 -10.65 20.08
N LYS A 166 19.39 -9.37 20.19
CA LYS A 166 17.98 -9.04 20.41
C LYS A 166 17.14 -9.41 19.18
N ALA A 167 16.03 -10.10 19.41
CA ALA A 167 15.09 -10.42 18.34
C ALA A 167 14.39 -9.16 17.85
N LEU A 168 14.44 -8.91 16.53
CA LEU A 168 13.84 -7.77 15.85
C LEU A 168 12.66 -8.24 14.99
N GLY A 169 11.57 -7.46 15.06
CA GLY A 169 10.44 -7.56 14.18
C GLY A 169 10.70 -6.87 12.84
N ILE A 170 9.66 -6.29 12.30
CA ILE A 170 9.67 -5.48 11.07
C ILE A 170 9.05 -4.12 11.37
N PRO A 171 9.29 -3.07 10.58
CA PRO A 171 8.55 -1.82 10.72
C PRO A 171 7.04 -2.06 10.62
N LEU A 172 6.28 -1.47 11.53
CA LEU A 172 4.82 -1.59 11.54
C LEU A 172 4.21 -0.45 10.71
N ALA A 173 3.35 -0.82 9.76
CA ALA A 173 2.52 0.10 8.99
C ALA A 173 1.11 0.07 9.60
N ASP A 174 0.87 0.88 10.63
CA ASP A 174 -0.37 0.96 11.39
C ASP A 174 -1.36 2.01 10.87
N HIS A 175 -0.91 2.88 9.95
CA HIS A 175 -1.67 3.94 9.31
C HIS A 175 -1.24 4.12 7.84
N PHE A 176 -1.98 4.93 7.07
CA PHE A 176 -1.59 5.30 5.71
C PHE A 176 -0.36 6.21 5.72
N ILE A 177 0.68 5.78 5.02
CA ILE A 177 1.94 6.53 4.90
C ILE A 177 1.93 7.27 3.57
N SER A 178 1.82 8.61 3.61
CA SER A 178 1.89 9.46 2.44
C SER A 178 3.33 9.57 1.90
N GLN A 179 3.47 10.03 0.65
CA GLN A 179 4.80 10.29 0.08
C GLN A 179 5.56 11.38 0.84
N ASP A 180 4.84 12.40 1.31
CA ASP A 180 5.43 13.49 2.09
C ASP A 180 5.93 12.99 3.45
N GLU A 181 5.15 12.16 4.12
CA GLU A 181 5.55 11.52 5.37
C GLU A 181 6.77 10.62 5.18
N ALA A 182 6.76 9.77 4.16
CA ALA A 182 7.88 8.90 3.83
C ALA A 182 9.16 9.69 3.53
N ALA A 183 9.03 10.87 2.90
CA ALA A 183 10.16 11.76 2.61
C ALA A 183 10.69 12.49 3.85
N GLN A 184 9.83 12.83 4.81
CA GLN A 184 10.18 13.58 6.01
C GLN A 184 10.69 12.69 7.15
N ASN A 185 10.10 11.53 7.33
CA ASN A 185 10.37 10.67 8.49
C ASN A 185 11.49 9.64 8.27
N GLY A 186 12.07 9.53 7.10
CA GLY A 186 13.30 8.83 6.72
C GLY A 186 13.70 7.50 7.41
N GLU A 187 13.27 7.25 8.64
CA GLU A 187 13.64 6.07 9.42
C GLU A 187 12.42 5.38 10.03
N PHE A 188 11.99 4.29 9.40
CA PHE A 188 11.03 3.36 9.98
C PHE A 188 11.75 2.35 10.87
N LEU A 189 11.66 2.56 12.18
CA LEU A 189 12.34 1.72 13.16
C LEU A 189 11.71 0.33 13.25
N ARG A 190 12.54 -0.68 13.44
CA ARG A 190 12.10 -2.05 13.68
C ARG A 190 11.82 -2.27 15.17
N PRO A 191 10.58 -2.57 15.56
CA PRO A 191 10.26 -2.93 16.95
C PRO A 191 10.88 -4.28 17.32
N THR A 192 10.61 -4.73 18.53
CA THR A 192 10.95 -6.10 18.94
C THR A 192 10.11 -7.11 18.15
N TYR A 193 10.63 -8.35 18.03
CA TYR A 193 9.87 -9.45 17.42
C TYR A 193 8.51 -9.61 18.11
N GLN A 194 8.49 -9.62 19.45
CA GLN A 194 7.26 -9.76 20.24
C GLN A 194 6.26 -8.64 19.94
N ALA A 195 6.70 -7.38 19.88
CA ALA A 195 5.81 -6.26 19.58
C ALA A 195 5.16 -6.39 18.18
N THR A 196 5.89 -6.95 17.21
CA THR A 196 5.30 -7.25 15.89
C THR A 196 4.27 -8.38 15.97
N VAL A 197 4.55 -9.44 16.75
CA VAL A 197 3.59 -10.51 16.98
C VAL A 197 2.33 -9.99 17.66
N ASP A 198 2.50 -9.18 18.72
CA ASP A 198 1.38 -8.59 19.46
C ASP A 198 0.49 -7.72 18.54
N PHE A 199 1.10 -6.95 17.65
CA PHE A 199 0.37 -6.15 16.67
C PHE A 199 -0.45 -7.03 15.70
N ILE A 200 0.16 -8.10 15.17
CA ILE A 200 -0.51 -9.06 14.28
C ILE A 200 -1.70 -9.73 15.00
N VAL A 201 -1.50 -10.18 16.23
CA VAL A 201 -2.56 -10.83 17.02
C VAL A 201 -3.69 -9.85 17.33
N ASN A 202 -3.37 -8.59 17.65
CA ASN A 202 -4.37 -7.57 17.88
C ASN A 202 -5.22 -7.31 16.62
N ASP A 203 -4.61 -7.21 15.46
CA ASP A 203 -5.35 -7.06 14.19
C ASP A 203 -6.23 -8.27 13.90
N LEU A 204 -5.77 -9.50 14.18
CA LEU A 204 -6.59 -10.70 14.02
C LEU A 204 -7.78 -10.72 14.99
N ASN A 205 -7.61 -10.22 16.22
CA ASN A 205 -8.73 -10.08 17.15
C ASN A 205 -9.75 -9.05 16.67
N ASN A 206 -9.30 -7.89 16.20
CA ASN A 206 -10.18 -6.88 15.62
C ASN A 206 -10.92 -7.38 14.36
N ALA A 207 -10.35 -8.35 13.64
CA ALA A 207 -10.98 -8.92 12.46
C ALA A 207 -12.15 -9.86 12.75
N ILE A 208 -12.28 -10.38 13.99
CA ILE A 208 -13.32 -11.33 14.41
C ILE A 208 -14.41 -10.69 15.29
N GLU A 209 -14.23 -9.45 15.73
CA GLU A 209 -15.23 -8.66 16.47
C GLU A 209 -16.27 -8.01 15.54
#